data_9b587837a05ae32133076e02591c1f03
#
_entry.id   9b587837a05ae32133076e02591c1f03
#
_cell.length_a   1.000
_cell.length_b   1.000
_cell.length_c   1.000
_cell.angle_alpha   90.00
_cell.angle_beta   90.00
_cell.angle_gamma   90.00
#
_symmetry.space_group_name_H-M   'P 1'
#
loop_
_entity.id
_entity.type
_entity.pdbx_description
1 polymer ?
#
loop_
_entity_poly.entity_id
_entity_poly.type
_entity_poly.pdbx_seq_one_letter_code
_entity_poly.pdbx_strand_id
1 'polypeptide(L)'
;TSCQLDRDKGHKDMFYALKKVRERGVDFRCIVVGTGPDEQLVKEQCSSMGLDDITTFTGHVSNVQEQLGKGDIYVLPSYCEALGIALEEAMAQGLACIARRSGGVPEIWPTDQGSLLVQVHDDGSNMAEALYSLLTLPDEALLEIKKDFYAHAVQGFHVEGQARKVEEWLFNIS
;
A
#
# COMPACT_ATOMS: atom_id res chain seq x y z
N THR A 1 1.52 -5.62 -2.33
CA THR A 1 1.61 -5.47 -0.87
C THR A 1 2.83 -6.19 -0.30
N SER A 2 3.44 -5.67 0.75
CA SER A 2 4.56 -6.28 1.47
C SER A 2 4.35 -6.16 2.99
N CYS A 3 4.22 -7.28 3.69
CA CYS A 3 4.03 -7.31 5.14
C CYS A 3 4.13 -8.73 5.69
N GLN A 4 4.06 -8.85 7.01
CA GLN A 4 3.81 -10.14 7.65
C GLN A 4 2.40 -10.65 7.28
N LEU A 5 2.29 -11.92 6.86
CA LEU A 5 1.01 -12.52 6.51
C LEU A 5 0.26 -12.97 7.77
N ASP A 6 -0.63 -12.10 8.22
CA ASP A 6 -1.44 -12.29 9.39
C ASP A 6 -2.85 -11.67 9.13
N ARG A 7 -3.87 -12.13 9.87
CA ARG A 7 -5.27 -11.75 9.63
C ARG A 7 -5.54 -10.26 9.81
N ASP A 8 -4.76 -9.57 10.67
CA ASP A 8 -4.92 -8.14 10.95
C ASP A 8 -4.34 -7.26 9.83
N LYS A 9 -3.66 -7.86 8.87
CA LYS A 9 -3.12 -7.16 7.69
C LYS A 9 -4.11 -7.00 6.54
N GLY A 10 -5.38 -7.40 6.72
CA GLY A 10 -6.48 -7.04 5.83
C GLY A 10 -6.44 -7.64 4.41
N HIS A 11 -5.68 -8.71 4.19
CA HIS A 11 -5.55 -9.36 2.87
C HIS A 11 -6.90 -9.80 2.30
N LYS A 12 -7.83 -10.26 3.16
CA LYS A 12 -9.16 -10.68 2.72
C LYS A 12 -9.90 -9.56 1.98
N ASP A 13 -9.89 -8.35 2.53
CA ASP A 13 -10.59 -7.21 1.91
C ASP A 13 -9.87 -6.74 0.66
N MET A 14 -8.52 -6.81 0.65
CA MET A 14 -7.74 -6.56 -0.56
C MET A 14 -8.11 -7.55 -1.68
N PHE A 15 -8.19 -8.84 -1.40
CA PHE A 15 -8.59 -9.84 -2.40
C PHE A 15 -10.04 -9.63 -2.85
N TYR A 16 -10.94 -9.25 -1.95
CA TYR A 16 -12.30 -8.87 -2.34
C TYR A 16 -12.29 -7.67 -3.30
N ALA A 17 -11.49 -6.65 -3.00
CA ALA A 17 -11.33 -5.48 -3.87
C ALA A 17 -10.76 -5.86 -5.25
N LEU A 18 -9.70 -6.69 -5.29
CA LEU A 18 -9.11 -7.19 -6.53
C LEU A 18 -10.10 -7.99 -7.36
N LYS A 19 -10.90 -8.86 -6.73
CA LYS A 19 -11.98 -9.61 -7.40
C LYS A 19 -12.98 -8.65 -8.05
N LYS A 20 -13.42 -7.61 -7.33
CA LYS A 20 -14.35 -6.60 -7.86
C LYS A 20 -13.79 -5.85 -9.07
N VAL A 21 -12.52 -5.50 -9.05
CA VAL A 21 -11.85 -4.86 -10.18
C VAL A 21 -11.76 -5.81 -11.38
N ARG A 22 -11.41 -7.08 -11.15
CA ARG A 22 -11.36 -8.11 -12.19
C ARG A 22 -12.73 -8.36 -12.83
N GLU A 23 -13.81 -8.38 -12.03
CA GLU A 23 -15.19 -8.51 -12.51
C GLU A 23 -15.62 -7.37 -13.44
N ARG A 24 -14.94 -6.20 -13.37
CA ARG A 24 -15.11 -5.06 -14.28
C ARG A 24 -14.27 -5.16 -15.56
N GLY A 25 -13.54 -6.27 -15.76
CA GLY A 25 -12.74 -6.52 -16.97
C GLY A 25 -11.38 -5.83 -17.01
N VAL A 26 -10.84 -5.41 -15.87
CA VAL A 26 -9.50 -4.81 -15.79
C VAL A 26 -8.45 -5.91 -15.62
N ASP A 27 -7.42 -5.91 -16.47
CA ASP A 27 -6.28 -6.80 -16.37
C ASP A 27 -5.20 -6.22 -15.46
N PHE A 28 -4.73 -7.03 -14.51
CA PHE A 28 -3.65 -6.68 -13.59
C PHE A 28 -2.97 -7.94 -13.03
N ARG A 29 -1.84 -7.74 -12.36
CA ARG A 29 -1.15 -8.77 -11.57
C ARG A 29 -1.02 -8.32 -10.13
N CYS A 30 -1.09 -9.26 -9.21
CA CYS A 30 -0.92 -9.01 -7.78
C CYS A 30 0.34 -9.73 -7.28
N ILE A 31 1.20 -9.01 -6.55
CA ILE A 31 2.36 -9.57 -5.87
C ILE A 31 2.16 -9.39 -4.37
N VAL A 32 2.15 -10.50 -3.64
CA VAL A 32 2.08 -10.54 -2.18
C VAL A 32 3.44 -10.95 -1.64
N VAL A 33 4.12 -10.02 -0.98
CA VAL A 33 5.47 -10.21 -0.46
C VAL A 33 5.42 -10.43 1.04
N GLY A 34 6.07 -11.48 1.51
CA GLY A 34 6.18 -11.80 2.93
C GLY A 34 5.72 -13.20 3.29
N THR A 35 5.91 -13.52 4.56
CA THR A 35 5.46 -14.76 5.22
C THR A 35 4.81 -14.42 6.54
N GLY A 36 4.13 -15.37 7.15
CA GLY A 36 3.54 -15.14 8.47
C GLY A 36 2.74 -16.33 9.00
N PRO A 37 2.23 -16.21 10.23
CA PRO A 37 1.52 -17.30 10.88
C PRO A 37 0.24 -17.71 10.16
N ASP A 38 -0.41 -16.77 9.47
CA ASP A 38 -1.66 -17.02 8.75
C ASP A 38 -1.45 -17.16 7.22
N GLU A 39 -0.23 -17.45 6.75
CA GLU A 39 0.09 -17.56 5.32
C GLU A 39 -0.84 -18.52 4.57
N GLN A 40 -1.10 -19.69 5.14
CA GLN A 40 -1.99 -20.67 4.53
C GLN A 40 -3.42 -20.11 4.41
N LEU A 41 -3.94 -19.47 5.45
CA LEU A 41 -5.25 -18.83 5.45
C LEU A 41 -5.34 -17.73 4.38
N VAL A 42 -4.29 -16.91 4.25
CA VAL A 42 -4.24 -15.84 3.25
C VAL A 42 -4.27 -16.40 1.83
N LYS A 43 -3.54 -17.49 1.56
CA LYS A 43 -3.59 -18.20 0.27
C LYS A 43 -4.97 -18.80 -0.02
N GLU A 44 -5.61 -19.42 0.97
CA GLU A 44 -6.98 -19.96 0.85
C GLU A 44 -8.00 -18.85 0.56
N GLN A 45 -7.87 -17.68 1.18
CA GLN A 45 -8.71 -16.51 0.87
C GLN A 45 -8.55 -16.07 -0.59
N CYS A 46 -7.31 -15.99 -1.09
CA CYS A 46 -7.02 -15.69 -2.48
C CYS A 46 -7.70 -16.69 -3.43
N SER A 47 -7.48 -17.98 -3.19
CA SER A 47 -8.04 -19.08 -3.99
C SER A 47 -9.57 -19.08 -3.97
N SER A 48 -10.19 -18.85 -2.81
CA SER A 48 -11.66 -18.79 -2.68
C SER A 48 -12.29 -17.65 -3.49
N MET A 49 -11.52 -16.65 -3.84
CA MET A 49 -11.94 -15.52 -4.68
C MET A 49 -11.56 -15.69 -6.16
N GLY A 50 -10.91 -16.81 -6.52
CA GLY A 50 -10.52 -17.12 -7.89
C GLY A 50 -9.41 -16.23 -8.43
N LEU A 51 -8.42 -15.87 -7.59
CA LEU A 51 -7.36 -14.93 -7.94
C LEU A 51 -5.98 -15.61 -8.10
N ASP A 52 -5.90 -16.95 -8.05
CA ASP A 52 -4.63 -17.67 -8.08
C ASP A 52 -3.82 -17.43 -9.36
N ASP A 53 -4.50 -17.32 -10.48
CA ASP A 53 -3.90 -17.13 -11.80
C ASP A 53 -3.24 -15.75 -12.01
N ILE A 54 -3.62 -14.76 -11.19
CA ILE A 54 -3.10 -13.38 -11.25
C ILE A 54 -2.28 -13.00 -10.02
N THR A 55 -2.25 -13.84 -8.97
CA THR A 55 -1.56 -13.53 -7.70
C THR A 55 -0.30 -14.37 -7.54
N THR A 56 0.80 -13.71 -7.24
CA THR A 56 2.08 -14.36 -6.90
C THR A 56 2.42 -14.10 -5.44
N PHE A 57 2.58 -15.16 -4.67
CA PHE A 57 3.12 -15.11 -3.30
C PHE A 57 4.63 -15.37 -3.36
N THR A 58 5.44 -14.39 -2.97
CA THR A 58 6.92 -14.51 -3.05
C THR A 58 7.52 -15.20 -1.86
N GLY A 59 6.79 -15.31 -0.75
CA GLY A 59 7.36 -15.69 0.53
C GLY A 59 8.30 -14.61 1.07
N HIS A 60 9.21 -15.01 1.96
CA HIS A 60 10.25 -14.13 2.47
C HIS A 60 11.24 -13.76 1.36
N VAL A 61 11.54 -12.48 1.25
CA VAL A 61 12.54 -11.96 0.29
C VAL A 61 13.58 -11.14 1.04
N SER A 62 14.83 -11.22 0.62
CA SER A 62 15.94 -10.44 1.20
C SER A 62 15.96 -8.99 0.70
N ASN A 63 15.36 -8.73 -0.46
CA ASN A 63 15.32 -7.41 -1.10
C ASN A 63 13.87 -7.07 -1.49
N VAL A 64 13.19 -6.34 -0.58
CA VAL A 64 11.79 -5.91 -0.80
C VAL A 64 11.73 -4.86 -1.92
N GLN A 65 12.73 -3.98 -2.01
CA GLN A 65 12.79 -2.91 -3.01
C GLN A 65 12.76 -3.47 -4.44
N GLU A 66 13.41 -4.61 -4.68
CA GLU A 66 13.33 -5.29 -5.99
C GLU A 66 11.91 -5.74 -6.33
N GLN A 67 11.14 -6.18 -5.35
CA GLN A 67 9.74 -6.56 -5.58
C GLN A 67 8.84 -5.34 -5.74
N LEU A 68 9.06 -4.28 -4.97
CA LEU A 68 8.35 -3.02 -5.12
C LEU A 68 8.57 -2.43 -6.51
N GLY A 69 9.80 -2.45 -7.02
CA GLY A 69 10.14 -1.95 -8.35
C GLY A 69 9.46 -2.67 -9.54
N LYS A 70 8.79 -3.79 -9.30
CA LYS A 70 7.98 -4.51 -10.31
C LYS A 70 6.53 -4.04 -10.38
N GLY A 71 6.11 -3.21 -9.40
CA GLY A 71 4.73 -2.75 -9.27
C GLY A 71 4.53 -1.32 -9.74
N ASP A 72 3.28 -0.98 -9.99
CA ASP A 72 2.84 0.39 -10.24
C ASP A 72 2.04 0.94 -9.07
N ILE A 73 1.30 0.09 -8.40
CA ILE A 73 0.42 0.43 -7.29
C ILE A 73 0.79 -0.42 -6.07
N TYR A 74 0.94 0.23 -4.92
CA TYR A 74 1.11 -0.42 -3.63
C TYR A 74 -0.17 -0.36 -2.82
N VAL A 75 -0.56 -1.48 -2.21
CA VAL A 75 -1.75 -1.54 -1.34
C VAL A 75 -1.33 -1.94 0.06
N LEU A 76 -1.66 -1.10 1.05
CA LEU A 76 -1.53 -1.39 2.49
C LEU A 76 -2.92 -1.58 3.10
N PRO A 77 -3.45 -2.81 3.16
CA PRO A 77 -4.83 -3.06 3.61
C PRO A 77 -4.97 -3.21 5.13
N SER A 78 -3.90 -2.99 5.90
CA SER A 78 -3.80 -3.29 7.34
C SER A 78 -4.85 -2.60 8.19
N TYR A 79 -5.54 -3.36 9.04
CA TYR A 79 -6.47 -2.83 10.06
C TYR A 79 -5.75 -2.13 11.20
N CYS A 80 -4.52 -2.54 11.49
CA CYS A 80 -3.68 -1.95 12.51
C CYS A 80 -2.26 -1.76 11.97
N GLU A 81 -1.80 -0.51 11.95
CA GLU A 81 -0.46 -0.16 11.48
C GLU A 81 0.16 0.87 12.43
N ALA A 82 1.37 0.61 12.93
CA ALA A 82 2.02 1.53 13.86
C ALA A 82 2.54 2.78 13.12
N LEU A 83 3.46 2.60 12.18
CA LEU A 83 4.12 3.69 11.45
C LEU A 83 3.93 3.61 9.93
N GLY A 84 3.66 2.42 9.38
CA GLY A 84 3.52 2.27 7.94
C GLY A 84 4.84 2.29 7.16
N ILE A 85 5.94 1.77 7.73
CA ILE A 85 7.27 1.77 7.08
C ILE A 85 7.22 1.17 5.67
N ALA A 86 6.48 0.08 5.48
CA ALA A 86 6.33 -0.53 4.16
C ALA A 86 5.61 0.37 3.15
N LEU A 87 4.74 1.28 3.63
CA LEU A 87 4.10 2.29 2.80
C LEU A 87 5.10 3.40 2.42
N GLU A 88 5.91 3.86 3.38
CA GLU A 88 6.98 4.84 3.12
C GLU A 88 7.99 4.31 2.10
N GLU A 89 8.39 3.04 2.23
CA GLU A 89 9.26 2.36 1.27
C GLU A 89 8.64 2.32 -0.14
N ALA A 90 7.35 2.02 -0.23
CA ALA A 90 6.64 2.00 -1.50
C ALA A 90 6.53 3.38 -2.14
N MET A 91 6.21 4.42 -1.36
CA MET A 91 6.20 5.81 -1.83
C MET A 91 7.59 6.24 -2.32
N ALA A 92 8.65 5.90 -1.56
CA ALA A 92 10.03 6.21 -1.91
C ALA A 92 10.53 5.46 -3.17
N GLN A 93 9.89 4.34 -3.53
CA GLN A 93 10.11 3.63 -4.79
C GLN A 93 9.27 4.19 -5.95
N GLY A 94 8.47 5.22 -5.71
CA GLY A 94 7.64 5.87 -6.72
C GLY A 94 6.42 5.05 -7.13
N LEU A 95 5.80 4.33 -6.21
CA LEU A 95 4.53 3.66 -6.47
C LEU A 95 3.37 4.58 -6.11
N ALA A 96 2.28 4.50 -6.87
CA ALA A 96 1.01 5.02 -6.41
C ALA A 96 0.49 4.16 -5.24
N CYS A 97 0.00 4.77 -4.18
CA CYS A 97 -0.33 4.03 -2.96
C CYS A 97 -1.83 4.09 -2.66
N ILE A 98 -2.36 2.98 -2.19
CA ILE A 98 -3.68 2.87 -1.56
C ILE A 98 -3.44 2.32 -0.16
N ALA A 99 -3.99 2.94 0.86
CA ALA A 99 -3.84 2.47 2.22
C ALA A 99 -5.14 2.58 3.02
N ARG A 100 -5.25 1.76 4.04
CA ARG A 100 -6.30 1.90 5.04
C ARG A 100 -5.91 2.98 6.05
N ARG A 101 -6.85 3.83 6.43
CA ARG A 101 -6.69 4.87 7.46
C ARG A 101 -6.55 4.24 8.83
N SER A 102 -5.40 3.65 9.15
CA SER A 102 -5.14 2.94 10.41
C SER A 102 -3.84 3.42 11.06
N GLY A 103 -3.82 3.49 12.40
CA GLY A 103 -2.64 3.88 13.17
C GLY A 103 -1.98 5.17 12.68
N GLY A 104 -0.67 5.15 12.45
CA GLY A 104 0.12 6.28 11.97
C GLY A 104 0.00 6.59 10.47
N VAL A 105 -0.71 5.77 9.68
CA VAL A 105 -0.83 6.00 8.23
C VAL A 105 -1.32 7.39 7.86
N PRO A 106 -2.34 7.99 8.54
CA PRO A 106 -2.77 9.36 8.22
C PRO A 106 -1.69 10.43 8.41
N GLU A 107 -0.73 10.21 9.28
CA GLU A 107 0.34 11.18 9.58
C GLU A 107 1.38 11.25 8.45
N ILE A 108 1.56 10.16 7.72
CA ILE A 108 2.49 10.03 6.62
C ILE A 108 1.83 10.13 5.24
N TRP A 109 0.52 10.37 5.18
CA TRP A 109 -0.25 10.39 3.94
C TRP A 109 -0.23 11.76 3.25
N PRO A 110 0.00 11.83 1.91
CA PRO A 110 -0.09 13.10 1.18
C PRO A 110 -1.51 13.67 1.26
N THR A 111 -1.63 14.97 1.58
CA THR A 111 -2.93 15.64 1.78
C THR A 111 -3.82 15.61 0.53
N ASP A 112 -3.20 15.69 -0.66
CA ASP A 112 -3.90 15.80 -1.93
C ASP A 112 -4.37 14.44 -2.48
N GLN A 113 -3.95 13.32 -1.86
CA GLN A 113 -4.31 11.95 -2.27
C GLN A 113 -5.37 11.31 -1.35
N GLY A 114 -6.24 12.12 -0.77
CA GLY A 114 -7.22 11.67 0.23
C GLY A 114 -8.20 10.59 -0.23
N SER A 115 -8.54 10.52 -1.52
CA SER A 115 -9.43 9.50 -2.09
C SER A 115 -8.83 8.08 -2.13
N LEU A 116 -7.50 7.97 -2.05
CA LEU A 116 -6.77 6.71 -2.02
C LEU A 116 -6.53 6.19 -0.59
N LEU A 117 -6.89 6.99 0.43
CA LEU A 117 -6.84 6.61 1.83
C LEU A 117 -8.22 6.13 2.28
N VAL A 118 -8.43 4.81 2.24
CA VAL A 118 -9.74 4.20 2.56
C VAL A 118 -9.98 4.10 4.07
N GLN A 119 -11.25 4.09 4.48
CA GLN A 119 -11.61 4.02 5.90
C GLN A 119 -11.21 2.69 6.54
N VAL A 120 -10.96 2.69 7.86
CA VAL A 120 -10.51 1.49 8.59
C VAL A 120 -11.55 0.36 8.56
N HIS A 121 -12.83 0.68 8.55
CA HIS A 121 -13.93 -0.29 8.50
C HIS A 121 -14.44 -0.57 7.07
N ASP A 122 -13.64 -0.23 6.04
CA ASP A 122 -13.95 -0.60 4.66
C ASP A 122 -13.92 -2.13 4.50
N ASP A 123 -14.95 -2.68 3.89
CA ASP A 123 -15.08 -4.11 3.57
C ASP A 123 -14.34 -4.52 2.28
N GLY A 124 -13.55 -3.60 1.73
CA GLY A 124 -12.88 -3.71 0.44
C GLY A 124 -13.60 -2.99 -0.70
N SER A 125 -14.79 -2.44 -0.47
CA SER A 125 -15.57 -1.76 -1.53
C SER A 125 -14.93 -0.43 -1.94
N ASN A 126 -14.56 0.44 -0.99
CA ASN A 126 -13.84 1.69 -1.31
C ASN A 126 -12.44 1.41 -1.84
N MET A 127 -11.76 0.38 -1.34
CA MET A 127 -10.48 -0.08 -1.88
C MET A 127 -10.60 -0.54 -3.33
N ALA A 128 -11.71 -1.21 -3.70
CA ALA A 128 -11.98 -1.60 -5.07
C ALA A 128 -12.15 -0.38 -5.99
N GLU A 129 -12.87 0.66 -5.53
CA GLU A 129 -13.01 1.90 -6.31
C GLU A 129 -11.66 2.63 -6.46
N ALA A 130 -10.86 2.72 -5.40
CA ALA A 130 -9.52 3.30 -5.45
C ALA A 130 -8.61 2.54 -6.43
N LEU A 131 -8.59 1.19 -6.35
CA LEU A 131 -7.86 0.34 -7.29
C LEU A 131 -8.34 0.52 -8.73
N TYR A 132 -9.65 0.47 -8.95
CA TYR A 132 -10.23 0.65 -10.26
C TYR A 132 -9.85 2.01 -10.86
N SER A 133 -9.94 3.07 -10.06
CA SER A 133 -9.57 4.42 -10.52
C SER A 133 -8.12 4.49 -10.99
N LEU A 134 -7.17 3.95 -10.21
CA LEU A 134 -5.75 3.97 -10.58
C LEU A 134 -5.44 3.07 -11.78
N LEU A 135 -6.00 1.86 -11.83
CA LEU A 135 -5.74 0.88 -12.89
C LEU A 135 -6.35 1.25 -14.24
N THR A 136 -7.30 2.20 -14.26
CA THR A 136 -7.95 2.68 -15.51
C THR A 136 -7.47 4.07 -15.92
N LEU A 137 -6.56 4.68 -15.19
CA LEU A 137 -5.93 5.93 -15.58
C LEU A 137 -5.05 5.76 -16.83
N PRO A 138 -4.95 6.77 -17.68
CA PRO A 138 -3.86 6.86 -18.64
C PRO A 138 -2.50 6.84 -17.94
N ASP A 139 -1.49 6.25 -18.59
CA ASP A 139 -0.13 6.08 -18.01
C ASP A 139 0.46 7.41 -17.52
N GLU A 140 0.24 8.50 -18.24
CA GLU A 140 0.71 9.85 -17.88
C GLU A 140 0.07 10.34 -16.57
N ALA A 141 -1.23 10.11 -16.38
CA ALA A 141 -1.93 10.50 -15.16
C ALA A 141 -1.52 9.66 -13.96
N LEU A 142 -1.34 8.34 -14.15
CA LEU A 142 -0.80 7.47 -13.11
C LEU A 142 0.63 7.88 -12.73
N LEU A 143 1.46 8.27 -13.70
CA LEU A 143 2.83 8.74 -13.46
C LEU A 143 2.85 10.01 -12.61
N GLU A 144 1.93 10.96 -12.81
CA GLU A 144 1.85 12.15 -11.96
C GLU A 144 1.51 11.79 -10.50
N ILE A 145 0.55 10.90 -10.28
CA ILE A 145 0.24 10.40 -8.93
C ILE A 145 1.46 9.71 -8.29
N LYS A 146 2.18 8.89 -9.05
CA LYS A 146 3.42 8.24 -8.59
C LYS A 146 4.49 9.26 -8.18
N LYS A 147 4.64 10.36 -8.96
CA LYS A 147 5.56 11.45 -8.63
C LYS A 147 5.16 12.19 -7.34
N ASP A 148 3.86 12.41 -7.12
CA ASP A 148 3.36 13.06 -5.92
C ASP A 148 3.71 12.25 -4.66
N PHE A 149 3.47 10.93 -4.68
CA PHE A 149 3.86 10.04 -3.59
C PHE A 149 5.38 10.03 -3.37
N TYR A 150 6.16 9.93 -4.44
CA TYR A 150 7.62 9.98 -4.35
C TYR A 150 8.13 11.30 -3.75
N ALA A 151 7.63 12.42 -4.25
CA ALA A 151 8.02 13.75 -3.75
C ALA A 151 7.67 13.92 -2.27
N HIS A 152 6.49 13.43 -1.86
CA HIS A 152 6.07 13.44 -0.46
C HIS A 152 7.01 12.60 0.42
N ALA A 153 7.38 11.40 -0.01
CA ALA A 153 8.30 10.53 0.72
C ALA A 153 9.68 11.16 0.88
N VAL A 154 10.24 11.70 -0.20
CA VAL A 154 11.58 12.32 -0.18
C VAL A 154 11.61 13.56 0.70
N GLN A 155 10.56 14.37 0.71
CA GLN A 155 10.50 15.58 1.55
C GLN A 155 10.18 15.26 3.01
N GLY A 156 9.31 14.26 3.26
CA GLY A 156 8.80 13.96 4.59
C GLY A 156 9.70 13.03 5.43
N PHE A 157 10.36 12.07 4.78
CA PHE A 157 11.02 10.95 5.50
C PHE A 157 12.55 10.96 5.38
N HIS A 158 13.13 11.97 4.74
CA HIS A 158 14.58 12.08 4.69
C HIS A 158 15.16 12.29 6.10
N VAL A 159 16.14 11.45 6.49
CA VAL A 159 16.75 11.43 7.84
C VAL A 159 17.20 12.81 8.29
N GLU A 160 17.83 13.59 7.40
CA GLU A 160 18.28 14.96 7.69
C GLU A 160 17.12 15.92 7.94
N GLY A 161 15.99 15.76 7.21
CA GLY A 161 14.79 16.57 7.42
C GLY A 161 14.11 16.26 8.76
N GLN A 162 14.08 14.99 9.18
CA GLN A 162 13.55 14.59 10.48
C GLN A 162 14.46 15.06 11.62
N ALA A 163 15.77 14.92 11.49
CA ALA A 163 16.74 15.43 12.46
C ALA A 163 16.59 16.96 12.67
N ARG A 164 16.45 17.72 11.60
CA ARG A 164 16.22 19.17 11.67
C ARG A 164 14.91 19.53 12.41
N LYS A 165 13.81 18.82 12.15
CA LYS A 165 12.55 19.04 12.87
C LYS A 165 12.70 18.78 14.38
N VAL A 166 13.44 17.74 14.76
CA VAL A 166 13.73 17.44 16.17
C VAL A 166 14.61 18.52 16.78
N GLU A 167 15.62 18.99 16.09
CA GLU A 167 16.46 20.11 16.54
C GLU A 167 15.63 21.39 16.72
N GLU A 168 14.83 21.79 15.74
CA GLU A 168 13.94 22.94 15.84
C GLU A 168 12.97 22.82 17.01
N TRP A 169 12.43 21.64 17.25
CA TRP A 169 11.55 21.37 18.39
C TRP A 169 12.31 21.50 19.71
N LEU A 170 13.51 20.93 19.82
CA LEU A 170 14.35 21.01 21.03
C LEU A 170 14.78 22.45 21.36
N PHE A 171 15.08 23.26 20.36
CA PHE A 171 15.53 24.64 20.56
C PHE A 171 14.40 25.65 20.73
N ASN A 172 13.16 25.32 20.34
CA ASN A 172 11.97 26.18 20.54
C ASN A 172 11.21 25.91 21.85
N ILE A 173 11.72 25.04 22.72
CA ILE A 173 11.15 24.75 24.06
C ILE A 173 11.68 25.73 25.14
N SER A 174 12.47 26.73 24.80
CA SER A 174 13.03 27.73 25.73
C SER A 174 12.16 28.98 25.83
#